data_7a2cac2814fd14daaa0ca5d0f50332e5
#
_entry.id   7a2cac2814fd14daaa0ca5d0f50332e5
#
_cell.length_a   1.000
_cell.length_b   1.000
_cell.length_c   1.000
_cell.angle_alpha   90.00
_cell.angle_beta   90.00
_cell.angle_gamma   90.00
#
_symmetry.space_group_name_H-M   'P 1'
#
loop_
_entity.id
_entity.type
_entity.pdbx_description
1 polymer ?
#
loop_
_entity_poly.entity_id
_entity_poly.type
_entity_poly.pdbx_seq_one_letter_code
_entity_poly.pdbx_strand_id
1 'polypeptide(L)'
;HEADVDFGTDTDDAPVTEYTSESSAAPAGSEAARKPSASAPGAGTGRRKQAVARVRIVPGTGEWTVNGRTLEKYFPNKVHQQIVREPLTILELDGAYDVLVRVHGGGPSGQAGAVRLGVARSLNGVDAELNRPALKKAGFLTRDARVPERKKAGLKKARKAPQYSKR
;
A
#
# COMPACT_ATOMS: atom_id res chain seq x y z
N HIS A 1 94.30 -21.74 10.55
CA HIS A 1 94.21 -20.31 10.75
C HIS A 1 92.94 -19.78 10.07
N GLU A 2 92.11 -19.72 10.78
CA GLU A 2 91.01 -18.92 11.28
C GLU A 2 91.12 -17.50 10.76
N ALA A 3 90.03 -17.10 10.11
CA ALA A 3 89.61 -15.76 9.99
C ALA A 3 88.06 -15.76 10.00
N ASP A 4 87.51 -15.43 11.18
CA ASP A 4 86.15 -15.09 11.36
C ASP A 4 85.84 -13.88 10.53
N VAL A 5 84.82 -13.94 9.72
CA VAL A 5 84.21 -12.81 9.07
C VAL A 5 82.80 -12.71 9.63
N ASP A 6 82.68 -11.82 10.53
CA ASP A 6 81.41 -11.35 11.09
C ASP A 6 80.62 -10.68 9.98
N PHE A 7 79.49 -11.32 9.57
CA PHE A 7 78.54 -10.73 8.69
C PHE A 7 77.43 -10.10 9.52
N GLY A 8 77.62 -8.80 9.79
CA GLY A 8 76.56 -7.98 10.32
C GLY A 8 75.33 -8.04 9.43
N THR A 9 74.28 -8.62 9.95
CA THR A 9 72.95 -8.54 9.38
C THR A 9 72.34 -7.18 9.67
N ASP A 10 72.46 -6.27 8.71
CA ASP A 10 71.62 -5.09 8.67
C ASP A 10 70.20 -5.54 8.43
N THR A 11 69.43 -5.57 9.48
CA THR A 11 67.98 -5.65 9.40
C THR A 11 67.47 -4.26 9.05
N ASP A 12 67.27 -4.03 7.76
CA ASP A 12 66.43 -2.94 7.29
C ASP A 12 65.04 -3.14 7.84
N ASP A 13 64.79 -2.41 8.93
CA ASP A 13 63.47 -2.24 9.49
C ASP A 13 62.69 -1.24 8.60
N ALA A 14 62.13 -1.77 7.52
CA ALA A 14 61.24 -0.99 6.70
C ALA A 14 59.94 -0.79 7.51
N PRO A 15 59.47 0.44 7.66
CA PRO A 15 58.22 0.67 8.35
C PRO A 15 57.10 0.02 7.53
N VAL A 16 56.46 -0.97 8.14
CA VAL A 16 55.23 -1.55 7.64
C VAL A 16 54.20 -0.45 7.67
N THR A 17 53.94 0.17 6.53
CA THR A 17 52.76 1.02 6.39
C THR A 17 51.54 0.14 6.57
N GLU A 18 51.03 0.10 7.79
CA GLU A 18 49.68 -0.38 8.02
C GLU A 18 48.73 0.49 7.22
N TYR A 19 48.30 -0.06 6.09
CA TYR A 19 47.09 0.43 5.47
C TYR A 19 45.92 0.03 6.36
N THR A 20 45.69 0.80 7.37
CA THR A 20 44.37 0.85 7.97
C THR A 20 43.46 1.46 6.92
N SER A 21 42.83 0.61 6.13
CA SER A 21 41.60 0.97 5.47
C SER A 21 40.58 1.19 6.57
N GLU A 22 40.62 2.37 7.16
CA GLU A 22 39.45 2.91 7.80
C GLU A 22 38.42 3.09 6.68
N SER A 23 37.76 1.98 6.31
CA SER A 23 36.43 2.11 5.82
C SER A 23 35.68 2.77 6.99
N SER A 24 35.57 4.08 6.93
CA SER A 24 34.52 4.78 7.64
C SER A 24 33.22 4.19 7.10
N ALA A 25 32.84 3.03 7.64
CA ALA A 25 31.47 2.65 7.69
C ALA A 25 30.81 3.81 8.41
N ALA A 26 30.27 4.75 7.64
CA ALA A 26 29.26 5.63 8.15
C ALA A 26 28.34 4.74 8.97
N PRO A 27 28.01 5.06 10.22
CA PRO A 27 27.04 4.29 10.94
C PRO A 27 25.84 4.26 10.02
N ALA A 28 25.50 3.08 9.54
CA ALA A 28 24.19 2.82 9.00
C ALA A 28 23.28 3.21 10.16
N GLY A 29 22.87 4.48 10.12
CA GLY A 29 21.87 4.96 11.04
C GLY A 29 20.79 3.92 10.92
N SER A 30 20.48 3.28 12.02
CA SER A 30 19.32 2.45 12.14
C SER A 30 18.19 3.29 11.57
N GLU A 31 17.82 3.04 10.32
CA GLU A 31 16.51 3.41 9.83
C GLU A 31 15.57 2.62 10.72
N ALA A 32 15.35 3.18 11.90
CA ALA A 32 14.23 2.77 12.72
C ALA A 32 13.06 2.82 11.77
N ALA A 33 12.54 1.63 11.41
CA ALA A 33 11.55 1.47 10.37
C ALA A 33 10.49 2.53 10.60
N ARG A 34 10.50 3.57 9.74
CA ARG A 34 9.57 4.69 9.87
C ARG A 34 8.18 4.10 9.75
N LYS A 35 7.41 4.25 10.81
CA LYS A 35 6.02 3.83 10.78
C LYS A 35 5.22 4.81 9.91
N PRO A 36 4.24 4.32 9.17
CA PRO A 36 3.31 5.19 8.47
C PRO A 36 2.74 6.23 9.43
N SER A 37 2.71 7.47 9.03
CA SER A 37 2.18 8.57 9.84
C SER A 37 1.31 9.48 8.98
N ALA A 38 0.35 10.13 9.62
CA ALA A 38 -0.50 11.13 8.98
C ALA A 38 0.29 12.43 8.80
N SER A 39 1.00 12.56 7.68
CA SER A 39 1.91 13.69 7.42
C SER A 39 1.33 14.77 6.55
N ALA A 40 0.46 14.43 5.60
CA ALA A 40 -0.05 15.36 4.60
C ALA A 40 -1.45 14.96 4.11
N PRO A 41 -2.23 15.90 3.57
CA PRO A 41 -3.47 15.59 2.88
C PRO A 41 -3.19 14.83 1.58
N GLY A 42 -4.13 14.00 1.17
CA GLY A 42 -4.06 13.24 -0.07
C GLY A 42 -5.42 13.13 -0.73
N ALA A 43 -5.43 12.77 -1.99
CA ALA A 43 -6.63 12.52 -2.75
C ALA A 43 -6.45 11.33 -3.67
N GLY A 44 -7.53 10.62 -3.95
CA GLY A 44 -7.52 9.48 -4.85
C GLY A 44 -8.92 9.18 -5.38
N THR A 45 -8.96 8.56 -6.53
CA THR A 45 -10.19 8.09 -7.15
C THR A 45 -10.19 6.57 -7.16
N GLY A 46 -11.25 5.96 -6.64
CA GLY A 46 -11.47 4.53 -6.67
C GLY A 46 -12.63 4.18 -7.59
N ARG A 47 -12.54 3.05 -8.25
CA ARG A 47 -13.61 2.55 -9.14
C ARG A 47 -13.80 1.06 -8.95
N ARG A 48 -15.04 0.62 -8.93
CA ARG A 48 -15.41 -0.79 -8.97
C ARG A 48 -16.74 -0.95 -9.69
N LYS A 49 -16.80 -1.80 -10.73
CA LYS A 49 -17.98 -1.93 -11.58
C LYS A 49 -18.41 -0.55 -12.10
N GLN A 50 -19.62 -0.11 -11.80
CA GLN A 50 -20.13 1.22 -12.15
C GLN A 50 -19.93 2.29 -11.06
N ALA A 51 -19.45 1.90 -9.88
CA ALA A 51 -19.22 2.82 -8.78
C ALA A 51 -17.93 3.61 -8.97
N VAL A 52 -18.02 4.91 -8.72
CA VAL A 52 -16.89 5.85 -8.74
C VAL A 52 -16.85 6.57 -7.42
N ALA A 53 -15.72 6.51 -6.73
CA ALA A 53 -15.50 7.20 -5.48
C ALA A 53 -14.37 8.21 -5.62
N ARG A 54 -14.63 9.43 -5.21
CA ARG A 54 -13.64 10.50 -5.07
C ARG A 54 -13.33 10.66 -3.60
N VAL A 55 -12.12 10.31 -3.21
CA VAL A 55 -11.70 10.30 -1.81
C VAL A 55 -10.68 11.40 -1.57
N ARG A 56 -10.88 12.12 -0.49
CA ARG A 56 -9.92 13.09 0.03
C ARG A 56 -9.63 12.76 1.49
N ILE A 57 -8.38 12.67 1.84
CA ILE A 57 -7.94 12.46 3.21
C ILE A 57 -7.18 13.67 3.72
N VAL A 58 -7.42 14.01 4.98
CA VAL A 58 -6.76 15.11 5.67
C VAL A 58 -6.36 14.62 7.06
N PRO A 59 -5.16 14.94 7.56
CA PRO A 59 -4.84 14.62 8.94
C PRO A 59 -5.87 15.18 9.92
N GLY A 60 -6.37 14.35 10.80
CA GLY A 60 -7.45 14.73 11.71
C GLY A 60 -7.73 13.70 12.79
N THR A 61 -8.97 13.60 13.20
CA THR A 61 -9.43 12.80 14.35
C THR A 61 -10.05 11.45 13.98
N GLY A 62 -10.20 11.15 12.70
CA GLY A 62 -10.77 9.89 12.23
C GLY A 62 -12.25 9.96 11.85
N GLU A 63 -12.76 11.13 11.55
CA GLU A 63 -14.11 11.32 11.05
C GLU A 63 -14.25 10.88 9.59
N TRP A 64 -15.34 10.17 9.31
CA TRP A 64 -15.70 9.78 7.96
C TRP A 64 -16.96 10.53 7.52
N THR A 65 -16.89 11.17 6.36
CA THR A 65 -18.03 11.80 5.72
C THR A 65 -18.20 11.24 4.33
N VAL A 66 -19.29 10.55 4.08
CA VAL A 66 -19.63 9.95 2.78
C VAL A 66 -20.89 10.63 2.26
N ASN A 67 -20.77 11.38 1.18
CA ASN A 67 -21.86 12.14 0.58
C ASN A 67 -22.63 13.02 1.60
N GLY A 68 -21.91 13.65 2.53
CA GLY A 68 -22.50 14.49 3.57
C GLY A 68 -23.11 13.72 4.75
N ARG A 69 -22.95 12.40 4.80
CA ARG A 69 -23.46 11.52 5.87
C ARG A 69 -22.31 10.86 6.61
N THR A 70 -22.58 10.37 7.80
CA THR A 70 -21.60 9.55 8.52
C THR A 70 -21.43 8.20 7.82
N LEU A 71 -20.29 7.55 8.04
CA LEU A 71 -20.00 6.24 7.46
C LEU A 71 -21.08 5.21 7.81
N GLU A 72 -21.52 5.18 9.06
CA GLU A 72 -22.53 4.25 9.57
C GLU A 72 -23.91 4.47 8.95
N LYS A 73 -24.26 5.71 8.64
CA LYS A 73 -25.51 6.04 7.95
C LYS A 73 -25.47 5.67 6.47
N TYR A 74 -24.35 5.93 5.81
CA TYR A 74 -24.22 5.66 4.39
C TYR A 74 -24.02 4.16 4.10
N PHE A 75 -23.19 3.48 4.89
CA PHE A 75 -22.96 2.05 4.84
C PHE A 75 -23.46 1.40 6.14
N PRO A 76 -24.75 1.03 6.24
CA PRO A 76 -25.29 0.38 7.43
C PRO A 76 -24.71 -0.99 7.70
N ASN A 77 -24.27 -1.69 6.66
CA ASN A 77 -23.66 -3.00 6.77
C ASN A 77 -22.24 -2.89 7.35
N LYS A 78 -22.01 -3.57 8.47
CA LYS A 78 -20.71 -3.56 9.16
C LYS A 78 -19.57 -4.11 8.28
N VAL A 79 -19.86 -5.06 7.39
CA VAL A 79 -18.88 -5.60 6.42
C VAL A 79 -18.41 -4.50 5.47
N HIS A 80 -19.31 -3.68 4.95
CA HIS A 80 -18.97 -2.54 4.09
C HIS A 80 -18.15 -1.50 4.85
N GLN A 81 -18.50 -1.20 6.08
CA GLN A 81 -17.73 -0.29 6.95
C GLN A 81 -16.30 -0.80 7.15
N GLN A 82 -16.15 -2.10 7.39
CA GLN A 82 -14.84 -2.73 7.52
C GLN A 82 -14.02 -2.64 6.22
N ILE A 83 -14.64 -2.94 5.09
CA ILE A 83 -13.99 -2.89 3.78
C ILE A 83 -13.41 -1.50 3.50
N VAL A 84 -14.16 -0.43 3.74
CA VAL A 84 -13.68 0.93 3.46
C VAL A 84 -12.56 1.36 4.40
N ARG A 85 -12.50 0.81 5.61
CA ARG A 85 -11.45 1.11 6.61
C ARG A 85 -10.19 0.26 6.45
N GLU A 86 -10.23 -0.84 5.73
CA GLU A 86 -9.11 -1.79 5.61
C GLU A 86 -7.77 -1.12 5.26
N PRO A 87 -7.66 -0.18 4.30
CA PRO A 87 -6.38 0.44 3.99
C PRO A 87 -5.78 1.21 5.16
N LEU A 88 -6.59 1.91 5.93
CA LEU A 88 -6.13 2.62 7.14
C LEU A 88 -5.77 1.64 8.26
N THR A 89 -6.53 0.59 8.41
CA THR A 89 -6.29 -0.44 9.43
C THR A 89 -4.98 -1.18 9.19
N ILE A 90 -4.67 -1.53 7.94
CA ILE A 90 -3.44 -2.25 7.60
C ILE A 90 -2.19 -1.41 7.81
N LEU A 91 -2.30 -0.10 7.69
CA LEU A 91 -1.22 0.86 7.95
C LEU A 91 -1.20 1.37 9.39
N GLU A 92 -2.13 0.91 10.24
CA GLU A 92 -2.29 1.38 11.62
C GLU A 92 -2.52 2.90 11.71
N LEU A 93 -3.23 3.47 10.71
CA LEU A 93 -3.57 4.89 10.63
C LEU A 93 -5.04 5.17 10.94
N ASP A 94 -5.76 4.22 11.53
CA ASP A 94 -7.14 4.46 11.99
C ASP A 94 -7.17 5.60 13.00
N GLY A 95 -8.08 6.53 12.79
CA GLY A 95 -8.20 7.72 13.62
C GLY A 95 -7.17 8.82 13.37
N ALA A 96 -6.21 8.61 12.46
CA ALA A 96 -5.21 9.62 12.10
C ALA A 96 -5.65 10.55 10.97
N TYR A 97 -6.62 10.14 10.17
CA TYR A 97 -7.14 10.89 9.03
C TYR A 97 -8.65 11.11 9.13
N ASP A 98 -9.08 12.29 8.72
CA ASP A 98 -10.46 12.56 8.35
C ASP A 98 -10.64 12.24 6.87
N VAL A 99 -11.64 11.43 6.54
CA VAL A 99 -11.90 10.96 5.19
C VAL A 99 -13.18 11.59 4.65
N LEU A 100 -13.04 12.30 3.54
CA LEU A 100 -14.15 12.90 2.82
C LEU A 100 -14.35 12.14 1.52
N VAL A 101 -15.52 11.58 1.33
CA VAL A 101 -15.84 10.75 0.18
C VAL A 101 -17.06 11.29 -0.56
N ARG A 102 -16.95 11.36 -1.89
CA ARG A 102 -18.07 11.50 -2.79
C ARG A 102 -18.13 10.27 -3.68
N VAL A 103 -19.20 9.52 -3.57
CA VAL A 103 -19.37 8.27 -4.29
C VAL A 103 -20.71 8.25 -5.01
N HIS A 104 -20.72 7.71 -6.21
CA HIS A 104 -21.93 7.55 -7.01
C HIS A 104 -21.84 6.34 -7.92
N GLY A 105 -22.98 5.91 -8.42
CA GLY A 105 -23.09 4.75 -9.30
C GLY A 105 -22.97 3.41 -8.60
N GLY A 106 -23.42 2.37 -9.24
CA GLY A 106 -23.40 1.02 -8.70
C GLY A 106 -24.29 0.84 -7.47
N GLY A 107 -23.98 -0.17 -6.68
CA GLY A 107 -24.66 -0.51 -5.44
C GLY A 107 -23.73 -0.39 -4.22
N PRO A 108 -24.23 -0.65 -3.00
CA PRO A 108 -23.46 -0.48 -1.76
C PRO A 108 -22.14 -1.27 -1.75
N SER A 109 -22.15 -2.52 -2.21
CA SER A 109 -20.94 -3.36 -2.32
C SER A 109 -19.90 -2.77 -3.28
N GLY A 110 -20.32 -2.38 -4.46
CA GLY A 110 -19.45 -1.76 -5.45
C GLY A 110 -18.89 -0.42 -4.97
N GLN A 111 -19.72 0.36 -4.32
CA GLN A 111 -19.32 1.64 -3.72
C GLN A 111 -18.29 1.45 -2.60
N ALA A 112 -18.48 0.46 -1.72
CA ALA A 112 -17.52 0.15 -0.67
C ALA A 112 -16.16 -0.24 -1.24
N GLY A 113 -16.13 -1.08 -2.27
CA GLY A 113 -14.89 -1.45 -2.97
C GLY A 113 -14.23 -0.28 -3.69
N ALA A 114 -15.02 0.62 -4.28
CA ALA A 114 -14.51 1.83 -4.93
C ALA A 114 -13.89 2.79 -3.89
N VAL A 115 -14.53 2.97 -2.75
CA VAL A 115 -14.01 3.79 -1.65
C VAL A 115 -12.71 3.22 -1.11
N ARG A 116 -12.63 1.90 -0.90
CA ARG A 116 -11.39 1.24 -0.46
C ARG A 116 -10.23 1.53 -1.41
N LEU A 117 -10.45 1.39 -2.69
CA LEU A 117 -9.41 1.70 -3.69
C LEU A 117 -9.01 3.17 -3.66
N GLY A 118 -9.98 4.07 -3.55
CA GLY A 118 -9.74 5.52 -3.45
C GLY A 118 -8.92 5.91 -2.21
N VAL A 119 -9.25 5.34 -1.05
CA VAL A 119 -8.50 5.55 0.18
C VAL A 119 -7.07 5.01 0.05
N ALA A 120 -6.88 3.82 -0.49
CA ALA A 120 -5.56 3.24 -0.71
C ALA A 120 -4.70 4.10 -1.67
N ARG A 121 -5.28 4.60 -2.74
CA ARG A 121 -4.60 5.52 -3.67
C ARG A 121 -4.25 6.85 -3.03
N SER A 122 -5.11 7.37 -2.18
CA SER A 122 -4.85 8.60 -1.41
C SER A 122 -3.67 8.42 -0.47
N LEU A 123 -3.61 7.32 0.26
CA LEU A 123 -2.51 6.98 1.16
C LEU A 123 -1.20 6.75 0.40
N ASN A 124 -1.26 6.10 -0.75
CA ASN A 124 -0.09 5.94 -1.62
C ASN A 124 0.44 7.28 -2.13
N GLY A 125 -0.44 8.24 -2.41
CA GLY A 125 -0.07 9.59 -2.83
C GLY A 125 0.58 10.42 -1.72
N VAL A 126 0.22 10.17 -0.46
CA VAL A 126 0.80 10.88 0.70
C VAL A 126 2.24 10.44 0.95
N ASP A 127 2.48 9.14 1.00
CA ASP A 127 3.80 8.56 1.22
C ASP A 127 3.88 7.20 0.54
N ALA A 128 4.43 7.18 -0.66
CA ALA A 128 4.56 5.96 -1.44
C ALA A 128 5.58 4.99 -0.83
N GLU A 129 6.65 5.47 -0.22
CA GLU A 129 7.71 4.62 0.30
C GLU A 129 7.25 3.77 1.47
N LEU A 130 6.50 4.37 2.41
CA LEU A 130 6.02 3.69 3.60
C LEU A 130 4.70 2.95 3.39
N ASN A 131 3.79 3.51 2.59
CA ASN A 131 2.43 3.01 2.47
C ASN A 131 2.25 1.98 1.34
N ARG A 132 2.93 2.18 0.22
CA ARG A 132 2.76 1.34 -0.96
C ARG A 132 3.06 -0.15 -0.74
N PRO A 133 4.13 -0.57 -0.06
CA PRO A 133 4.42 -2.00 0.09
C PRO A 133 3.30 -2.80 0.75
N ALA A 134 2.74 -2.29 1.84
CA ALA A 134 1.65 -2.95 2.56
C ALA A 134 0.35 -2.94 1.74
N LEU A 135 0.00 -1.81 1.13
CA LEU A 135 -1.20 -1.68 0.30
C LEU A 135 -1.14 -2.56 -0.95
N LYS A 136 0.01 -2.64 -1.61
CA LYS A 136 0.22 -3.50 -2.78
C LYS A 136 0.15 -4.98 -2.41
N LYS A 137 0.75 -5.38 -1.30
CA LYS A 137 0.70 -6.77 -0.81
C LYS A 137 -0.71 -7.20 -0.49
N ALA A 138 -1.53 -6.32 0.08
CA ALA A 138 -2.94 -6.59 0.38
C ALA A 138 -3.84 -6.54 -0.87
N GLY A 139 -3.36 -6.04 -2.00
CA GLY A 139 -4.12 -5.91 -3.25
C GLY A 139 -5.07 -4.72 -3.30
N PHE A 140 -4.92 -3.73 -2.42
CA PHE A 140 -5.81 -2.57 -2.36
C PHE A 140 -5.54 -1.49 -3.41
N LEU A 141 -4.40 -1.55 -4.09
CA LEU A 141 -4.05 -0.60 -5.14
C LEU A 141 -4.50 -1.05 -6.54
N THR A 142 -5.02 -2.26 -6.67
CA THR A 142 -5.47 -2.82 -7.94
C THR A 142 -6.99 -2.69 -8.05
N ARG A 143 -7.45 -2.17 -9.18
CA ARG A 143 -8.89 -2.16 -9.49
C ARG A 143 -9.38 -3.59 -9.66
N ASP A 144 -10.50 -3.93 -9.02
CA ASP A 144 -11.20 -5.19 -9.24
C ASP A 144 -11.82 -5.18 -10.65
N ALA A 145 -11.34 -6.06 -11.50
CA ALA A 145 -11.78 -6.17 -12.90
C ALA A 145 -13.08 -6.97 -13.07
N ARG A 146 -13.64 -7.54 -12.02
CA ARG A 146 -14.86 -8.33 -12.08
C ARG A 146 -16.05 -7.46 -12.45
N VAL A 147 -16.60 -7.69 -13.62
CA VAL A 147 -17.83 -7.05 -14.10
C VAL A 147 -18.78 -8.13 -14.59
N PRO A 148 -20.12 -7.89 -14.54
CA PRO A 148 -21.08 -8.84 -15.07
C PRO A 148 -20.85 -9.09 -16.56
N GLU A 149 -20.82 -10.35 -16.95
CA GLU A 149 -20.71 -10.74 -18.33
C GLU A 149 -22.05 -10.49 -19.05
N ARG A 150 -21.99 -10.02 -20.28
CA ARG A 150 -23.16 -9.75 -21.09
C ARG A 150 -23.95 -11.04 -21.38
N LYS A 151 -25.28 -10.96 -21.31
CA LYS A 151 -26.15 -12.02 -21.79
C LYS A 151 -25.90 -12.25 -23.28
N LYS A 152 -25.90 -13.50 -23.71
CA LYS A 152 -25.69 -13.90 -25.13
C LYS A 152 -26.95 -14.47 -25.74
N ALA A 153 -27.08 -14.31 -27.04
CA ALA A 153 -28.19 -14.90 -27.81
C ALA A 153 -28.21 -16.42 -27.69
N GLY A 154 -29.39 -17.02 -27.59
CA GLY A 154 -29.55 -18.45 -27.39
C GLY A 154 -29.28 -18.99 -25.98
N LEU A 155 -28.88 -18.16 -25.07
CA LEU A 155 -28.65 -18.51 -23.66
C LEU A 155 -29.60 -17.78 -22.73
N LYS A 156 -29.95 -18.39 -21.60
CA LYS A 156 -30.81 -17.76 -20.59
C LYS A 156 -30.11 -16.63 -19.83
N LYS A 157 -28.83 -16.80 -19.61
CA LYS A 157 -27.91 -15.81 -18.97
C LYS A 157 -26.62 -15.73 -19.78
N ALA A 158 -25.57 -15.17 -19.26
CA ALA A 158 -24.29 -15.08 -19.96
C ALA A 158 -23.75 -16.44 -20.42
N ARG A 159 -23.89 -17.46 -19.57
CA ARG A 159 -23.39 -18.83 -19.82
C ARG A 159 -24.41 -19.93 -19.54
N LYS A 160 -25.57 -19.61 -18.97
CA LYS A 160 -26.61 -20.59 -18.67
C LYS A 160 -27.39 -20.92 -19.92
N ALA A 161 -27.24 -22.15 -20.41
CA ALA A 161 -28.01 -22.67 -21.54
C ALA A 161 -29.40 -23.12 -21.10
N PRO A 162 -30.38 -23.11 -22.04
CA PRO A 162 -31.65 -23.80 -21.85
C PRO A 162 -31.44 -25.30 -21.64
N GLN A 163 -32.37 -25.94 -20.90
CA GLN A 163 -32.30 -27.39 -20.71
C GLN A 163 -32.38 -28.11 -22.03
N TYR A 164 -31.43 -29.02 -22.25
CA TYR A 164 -31.44 -29.85 -23.42
C TYR A 164 -32.56 -30.91 -23.31
N SER A 165 -33.39 -31.01 -24.35
CA SER A 165 -34.41 -32.06 -24.48
C SER A 165 -33.87 -33.20 -25.35
N LYS A 166 -33.80 -34.42 -24.77
CA LYS A 166 -33.29 -35.60 -25.48
C LYS A 166 -34.36 -36.31 -26.36
N ARG A 167 -35.59 -35.80 -26.45
CA ARG A 167 -36.67 -36.37 -27.22
C ARG A 167 -36.99 -35.52 -28.44
#